data_77f07afea1455ccc9e694fc505b3447c
#
_entry.id   77f07afea1455ccc9e694fc505b3447c
#
_cell.length_a   1.000
_cell.length_b   1.000
_cell.length_c   1.000
_cell.angle_alpha   90.00
_cell.angle_beta   90.00
_cell.angle_gamma   90.00
#
_symmetry.space_group_name_H-M   'P 1'
#
loop_
_entity.id
_entity.type
_entity.pdbx_description
1 polymer ?
#
loop_
_entity_poly.entity_id
_entity_poly.type
_entity_poly.pdbx_seq_one_letter_code
_entity_poly.pdbx_strand_id
1 'polypeptide(L)'
;MKYSWIDTELLQKPSVTKDLQAEGNWIRYHIGGKMFAAVCLDDATGKPVYITCKLDPAEGDFLRRQYEDIIPGYYMNKVHWNSVKAEGNVPDALLREMLEKSYRLVLGSFSKKKQRALLEGGKKDAI
;
A
#
# COMPACT_ATOMS: atom_id res chain seq x y z
N MET A 1 -14.47 -5.82 -4.36
CA MET A 1 -13.74 -4.55 -4.47
C MET A 1 -13.39 -4.27 -5.92
N LYS A 2 -13.49 -3.01 -6.32
CA LYS A 2 -13.19 -2.57 -7.68
C LYS A 2 -11.77 -2.90 -8.14
N TYR A 3 -10.79 -2.78 -7.23
CA TYR A 3 -9.38 -3.03 -7.54
C TYR A 3 -8.98 -4.45 -7.14
N SER A 4 -9.59 -5.43 -7.79
CA SER A 4 -9.43 -6.86 -7.44
C SER A 4 -8.02 -7.40 -7.64
N TRP A 5 -7.18 -6.69 -8.39
CA TRP A 5 -5.80 -7.08 -8.69
C TRP A 5 -4.80 -6.79 -7.56
N ILE A 6 -5.19 -6.01 -6.54
CA ILE A 6 -4.25 -5.50 -5.52
C ILE A 6 -3.50 -6.62 -4.80
N ASP A 7 -4.23 -7.58 -4.25
CA ASP A 7 -3.61 -8.65 -3.47
C ASP A 7 -2.57 -9.42 -4.30
N THR A 8 -2.95 -9.83 -5.49
CA THR A 8 -2.07 -10.61 -6.37
C THR A 8 -0.83 -9.80 -6.76
N GLU A 9 -1.01 -8.54 -7.17
CA GLU A 9 0.12 -7.72 -7.61
C GLU A 9 1.07 -7.37 -6.46
N LEU A 10 0.54 -7.05 -5.28
CA LEU A 10 1.40 -6.73 -4.15
C LEU A 10 2.20 -7.93 -3.68
N LEU A 11 1.57 -9.12 -3.65
CA LEU A 11 2.26 -10.34 -3.22
C LEU A 11 3.30 -10.84 -4.23
N GLN A 12 3.26 -10.38 -5.47
CA GLN A 12 4.27 -10.68 -6.47
C GLN A 12 5.55 -9.85 -6.32
N LYS A 13 5.50 -8.75 -5.58
CA LYS A 13 6.69 -7.93 -5.34
C LYS A 13 7.66 -8.66 -4.41
N PRO A 14 8.98 -8.49 -4.62
CA PRO A 14 9.98 -9.20 -3.83
C PRO A 14 9.82 -8.98 -2.31
N SER A 15 9.82 -10.07 -1.57
CA SER A 15 9.81 -10.12 -0.10
C SER A 15 8.57 -9.50 0.56
N VAL A 16 7.49 -9.31 -0.16
CA VAL A 16 6.24 -8.80 0.43
C VAL A 16 5.57 -9.90 1.23
N THR A 17 5.17 -9.55 2.45
CA THR A 17 4.37 -10.41 3.32
C THR A 17 3.04 -9.73 3.63
N LYS A 18 2.05 -10.51 4.03
CA LYS A 18 0.70 -10.05 4.28
C LYS A 18 0.21 -10.59 5.61
N ASP A 19 -0.46 -9.76 6.38
CA ASP A 19 -1.17 -10.21 7.59
C ASP A 19 -2.52 -9.51 7.71
N LEU A 20 -3.33 -10.02 8.62
CA LEU A 20 -4.61 -9.40 8.98
C LEU A 20 -4.52 -8.93 10.42
N GLN A 21 -4.64 -7.62 10.62
CA GLN A 21 -4.77 -7.06 11.96
C GLN A 21 -6.25 -7.04 12.34
N ALA A 22 -6.67 -7.99 13.15
CA ALA A 22 -8.08 -8.19 13.47
C ALA A 22 -8.70 -7.00 14.22
N GLU A 23 -7.97 -6.40 15.17
CA GLU A 23 -8.48 -5.28 15.96
C GLU A 23 -8.77 -4.04 15.13
N GLY A 24 -7.88 -3.75 14.15
CA GLY A 24 -8.05 -2.61 13.26
C GLY A 24 -8.81 -2.93 11.99
N ASN A 25 -9.08 -4.21 11.75
CA ASN A 25 -9.74 -4.69 10.54
C ASN A 25 -8.96 -4.30 9.28
N TRP A 26 -7.64 -4.53 9.31
CA TRP A 26 -6.75 -4.18 8.21
C TRP A 26 -6.06 -5.39 7.64
N ILE A 27 -6.04 -5.48 6.31
CA ILE A 27 -5.12 -6.36 5.60
C ILE A 27 -3.88 -5.53 5.34
N ARG A 28 -2.72 -5.94 5.90
CA ARG A 28 -1.49 -5.17 5.83
C ARG A 28 -0.46 -5.87 4.96
N TYR A 29 0.26 -5.08 4.18
CA TYR A 29 1.34 -5.55 3.31
C TYR A 29 2.65 -4.92 3.76
N HIS A 30 3.65 -5.76 4.02
CA HIS A 30 4.94 -5.36 4.58
C HIS A 30 6.09 -5.73 3.67
N ILE A 31 7.18 -4.98 3.79
CA ILE A 31 8.49 -5.37 3.28
C ILE A 31 9.52 -5.14 4.39
N GLY A 32 10.34 -6.15 4.70
CA GLY A 32 11.32 -6.05 5.76
C GLY A 32 10.73 -5.73 7.12
N GLY A 33 9.50 -6.12 7.37
CA GLY A 33 8.80 -5.85 8.62
C GLY A 33 8.14 -4.48 8.70
N LYS A 34 8.25 -3.65 7.66
CA LYS A 34 7.61 -2.33 7.63
C LYS A 34 6.44 -2.32 6.65
N MET A 35 5.30 -1.78 7.10
CA MET A 35 4.11 -1.68 6.27
C MET A 35 4.29 -0.62 5.17
N PHE A 36 3.90 -0.97 3.94
CA PHE A 36 3.85 -0.01 2.83
C PHE A 36 2.46 0.15 2.24
N ALA A 37 1.54 -0.76 2.53
CA ALA A 37 0.16 -0.68 2.04
C ALA A 37 -0.77 -1.40 2.99
N ALA A 38 -2.03 -0.98 2.99
CA ALA A 38 -3.08 -1.66 3.75
C ALA A 38 -4.41 -1.53 3.02
N VAL A 39 -5.26 -2.54 3.18
CA VAL A 39 -6.66 -2.48 2.77
C VAL A 39 -7.48 -2.44 4.04
N CYS A 40 -8.14 -1.30 4.27
CA CYS A 40 -8.97 -1.10 5.45
C CYS A 40 -10.37 -1.64 5.18
N LEU A 41 -10.87 -2.47 6.10
CA LEU A 41 -12.16 -3.13 5.97
C LEU A 41 -13.20 -2.47 6.86
N ASP A 42 -14.44 -2.50 6.44
CA ASP A 42 -15.57 -2.04 7.24
C ASP A 42 -15.83 -3.01 8.40
N ASP A 43 -16.00 -2.48 9.61
CA ASP A 43 -16.17 -3.30 10.81
C ASP A 43 -17.44 -4.14 10.77
N ALA A 44 -18.50 -3.63 10.16
CA ALA A 44 -19.79 -4.31 10.14
C ALA A 44 -19.91 -5.35 9.02
N THR A 45 -19.33 -5.03 7.84
CA THR A 45 -19.52 -5.86 6.64
C THR A 45 -18.30 -6.67 6.24
N GLY A 46 -17.11 -6.28 6.72
CA GLY A 46 -15.84 -6.88 6.29
C GLY A 46 -15.42 -6.51 4.88
N LYS A 47 -16.14 -5.59 4.24
CA LYS A 47 -15.81 -5.17 2.87
C LYS A 47 -14.74 -4.09 2.85
N PRO A 48 -13.89 -4.05 1.82
CA PRO A 48 -12.89 -2.99 1.68
C PRO A 48 -13.52 -1.61 1.58
N VAL A 49 -12.96 -0.65 2.32
CA VAL A 49 -13.40 0.76 2.31
C VAL A 49 -12.31 1.65 1.74
N TYR A 50 -11.06 1.44 2.15
CA TYR A 50 -9.92 2.24 1.70
C TYR A 50 -8.73 1.37 1.36
N ILE A 51 -7.96 1.82 0.37
CA ILE A 51 -6.61 1.32 0.11
C ILE A 51 -5.65 2.43 0.55
N THR A 52 -4.74 2.12 1.48
CA THR A 52 -3.87 3.12 2.10
C THR A 52 -2.42 2.85 1.71
N CYS A 53 -1.71 3.90 1.30
CA CYS A 53 -0.30 3.79 0.93
C CYS A 53 0.46 5.07 1.28
N LYS A 54 1.78 4.95 1.33
CA LYS A 54 2.69 6.03 1.73
C LYS A 54 3.27 6.72 0.51
N LEU A 55 3.24 8.06 0.48
CA LEU A 55 3.82 8.84 -0.59
C LEU A 55 4.65 9.98 -0.01
N ASP A 56 5.55 10.53 -0.83
CA ASP A 56 6.18 11.79 -0.52
C ASP A 56 5.10 12.85 -0.26
N PRO A 57 5.24 13.70 0.80
CA PRO A 57 4.19 14.65 1.16
C PRO A 57 3.73 15.57 0.02
N ALA A 58 4.66 16.07 -0.79
CA ALA A 58 4.31 16.95 -1.92
C ALA A 58 3.48 16.21 -2.97
N GLU A 59 3.83 14.98 -3.26
CA GLU A 59 3.09 14.16 -4.23
C GLU A 59 1.73 13.78 -3.70
N GLY A 60 1.64 13.39 -2.44
CA GLY A 60 0.36 13.08 -1.81
C GLY A 60 -0.58 14.28 -1.83
N ASP A 61 -0.07 15.45 -1.48
CA ASP A 61 -0.85 16.70 -1.51
C ASP A 61 -1.37 16.99 -2.92
N PHE A 62 -0.49 16.85 -3.94
CA PHE A 62 -0.86 17.07 -5.34
C PHE A 62 -1.99 16.13 -5.76
N LEU A 63 -1.87 14.84 -5.46
CA LEU A 63 -2.88 13.85 -5.85
C LEU A 63 -4.21 14.06 -5.14
N ARG A 64 -4.18 14.43 -3.85
CA ARG A 64 -5.41 14.72 -3.11
C ARG A 64 -6.16 15.93 -3.68
N ARG A 65 -5.45 16.88 -4.28
CA ARG A 65 -6.07 18.01 -4.95
C ARG A 65 -6.67 17.65 -6.31
N GLN A 66 -6.11 16.63 -6.97
CA GLN A 66 -6.56 16.19 -8.29
C GLN A 66 -7.73 15.20 -8.22
N TYR A 67 -7.79 14.38 -7.17
CA TYR A 67 -8.75 13.29 -7.06
C TYR A 67 -9.51 13.38 -5.75
N GLU A 68 -10.82 13.57 -5.84
CA GLU A 68 -11.70 13.62 -4.68
C GLU A 68 -11.66 12.34 -3.86
N ASP A 69 -11.44 11.21 -4.52
CA ASP A 69 -11.42 9.89 -3.89
C ASP A 69 -10.08 9.53 -3.24
N ILE A 70 -9.11 10.45 -3.26
CA ILE A 70 -7.85 10.31 -2.53
C ILE A 70 -7.88 11.30 -1.36
N ILE A 71 -7.84 10.77 -0.14
CA ILE A 71 -7.91 11.57 1.09
C ILE A 71 -6.65 11.34 1.95
N PRO A 72 -6.39 12.22 2.94
CA PRO A 72 -5.32 11.95 3.92
C PRO A 72 -5.54 10.62 4.62
N GLY A 73 -4.45 9.94 4.99
CA GLY A 73 -4.50 8.59 5.53
C GLY A 73 -5.48 8.43 6.68
N TYR A 74 -6.41 7.52 6.50
CA TYR A 74 -7.41 7.19 7.50
C TYR A 74 -6.76 6.28 8.56
N TYR A 75 -6.82 6.67 9.82
CA TYR A 75 -6.18 5.98 10.97
C TYR A 75 -4.65 6.08 11.02
N MET A 76 -4.01 6.93 10.20
CA MET A 76 -2.55 6.98 10.08
C MET A 76 -2.03 8.40 10.03
N ASN A 77 -0.70 8.56 10.02
CA ASN A 77 -0.07 9.86 9.85
C ASN A 77 -0.49 10.48 8.51
N LYS A 78 -1.22 11.58 8.58
CA LYS A 78 -1.86 12.19 7.40
C LYS A 78 -0.91 12.95 6.48
N VAL A 79 0.33 13.19 6.92
CA VAL A 79 1.34 13.85 6.09
C VAL A 79 1.89 12.90 5.03
N HIS A 80 2.16 11.66 5.42
CA HIS A 80 2.78 10.66 4.54
C HIS A 80 1.81 9.65 3.95
N TRP A 81 0.71 9.37 4.64
CA TRP A 81 -0.21 8.31 4.24
C TRP A 81 -1.43 8.88 3.54
N ASN A 82 -1.88 8.16 2.51
CA ASN A 82 -3.01 8.53 1.67
C ASN A 82 -3.95 7.35 1.54
N SER A 83 -5.25 7.61 1.59
CA SER A 83 -6.27 6.57 1.46
C SER A 83 -7.09 6.80 0.21
N VAL A 84 -7.23 5.76 -0.60
CA VAL A 84 -8.01 5.75 -1.83
C VAL A 84 -9.30 5.00 -1.57
N LYS A 85 -10.44 5.58 -1.93
CA LYS A 85 -11.73 4.92 -1.75
C LYS A 85 -11.79 3.64 -2.59
N ALA A 86 -12.14 2.51 -1.95
CA ALA A 86 -12.13 1.19 -2.59
C ALA A 86 -13.11 1.07 -3.75
N GLU A 87 -14.21 1.84 -3.73
CA GLU A 87 -15.20 1.87 -4.80
C GLU A 87 -15.23 3.22 -5.52
N GLY A 88 -14.12 3.96 -5.45
CA GLY A 88 -14.01 5.28 -6.07
C GLY A 88 -13.62 5.23 -7.54
N ASN A 89 -13.24 6.39 -8.06
CA ASN A 89 -12.97 6.57 -9.49
C ASN A 89 -11.49 6.78 -9.83
N VAL A 90 -10.59 6.48 -8.89
CA VAL A 90 -9.15 6.57 -9.18
C VAL A 90 -8.79 5.51 -10.22
N PRO A 91 -8.13 5.90 -11.33
CA PRO A 91 -7.75 4.92 -12.36
C PRO A 91 -6.82 3.83 -11.83
N ASP A 92 -6.99 2.61 -12.32
CA ASP A 92 -6.16 1.47 -11.93
C ASP A 92 -4.67 1.78 -12.10
N ALA A 93 -4.29 2.38 -13.23
CA ALA A 93 -2.89 2.69 -13.51
C ALA A 93 -2.29 3.65 -12.48
N LEU A 94 -3.07 4.63 -12.02
CA LEU A 94 -2.61 5.57 -11.00
C LEU A 94 -2.44 4.88 -9.66
N LEU A 95 -3.41 4.05 -9.27
CA LEU A 95 -3.32 3.32 -8.00
C LEU A 95 -2.13 2.36 -8.00
N ARG A 96 -1.88 1.68 -9.13
CA ARG A 96 -0.68 0.83 -9.26
C ARG A 96 0.60 1.62 -9.07
N GLU A 97 0.67 2.80 -9.66
CA GLU A 97 1.83 3.68 -9.50
C GLU A 97 2.01 4.13 -8.06
N MET A 98 0.91 4.51 -7.40
CA MET A 98 0.94 4.91 -5.99
C MET A 98 1.47 3.78 -5.10
N LEU A 99 0.99 2.56 -5.31
CA LEU A 99 1.41 1.40 -4.53
C LEU A 99 2.87 1.04 -4.79
N GLU A 100 3.33 1.15 -6.04
CA GLU A 100 4.74 0.93 -6.40
C GLU A 100 5.65 1.96 -5.74
N LYS A 101 5.26 3.22 -5.75
CA LYS A 101 6.02 4.28 -5.08
C LYS A 101 6.08 4.08 -3.58
N SER A 102 4.98 3.64 -2.96
CA SER A 102 4.95 3.34 -1.54
C SER A 102 5.91 2.21 -1.19
N TYR A 103 5.91 1.14 -1.98
CA TYR A 103 6.84 0.03 -1.82
C TYR A 103 8.28 0.51 -1.90
N ARG A 104 8.62 1.33 -2.90
CA ARG A 104 9.98 1.86 -3.09
C ARG A 104 10.41 2.81 -1.98
N LEU A 105 9.49 3.62 -1.47
CA LEU A 105 9.80 4.51 -0.33
C LEU A 105 10.20 3.71 0.90
N VAL A 106 9.43 2.68 1.23
CA VAL A 106 9.72 1.86 2.40
C VAL A 106 10.99 1.04 2.17
N LEU A 107 11.15 0.44 1.00
CA LEU A 107 12.37 -0.28 0.64
C LEU A 107 13.59 0.63 0.76
N GLY A 108 13.50 1.87 0.28
CA GLY A 108 14.58 2.84 0.32
C GLY A 108 14.95 3.30 1.73
N SER A 109 14.12 3.04 2.74
CA SER A 109 14.43 3.37 4.12
C SER A 109 15.43 2.41 4.76
N PHE A 110 15.70 1.28 4.13
CA PHE A 110 16.68 0.30 4.61
C PHE A 110 18.06 0.59 4.05
N SER A 111 19.10 -0.02 4.65
CA SER A 111 20.46 0.06 4.12
C SER A 111 20.54 -0.57 2.73
N LYS A 112 21.54 -0.19 1.94
CA LYS A 112 21.75 -0.77 0.61
C LYS A 112 21.89 -2.29 0.64
N LYS A 113 22.59 -2.80 1.66
CA LYS A 113 22.75 -4.25 1.85
C LYS A 113 21.41 -4.92 2.11
N LYS A 114 20.59 -4.32 2.98
CA LYS A 114 19.25 -4.85 3.29
C LYS A 114 18.34 -4.80 2.07
N GLN A 115 18.38 -3.71 1.32
CA GLN A 115 17.60 -3.59 0.09
C GLN A 115 17.90 -4.71 -0.90
N ARG A 116 19.19 -4.99 -1.11
CA ARG A 116 19.60 -6.08 -2.00
C ARG A 116 19.09 -7.43 -1.51
N ALA A 117 19.22 -7.69 -0.21
CA ALA A 117 18.75 -8.93 0.38
C ALA A 117 17.24 -9.12 0.20
N LEU A 118 16.47 -8.06 0.41
CA LEU A 118 15.01 -8.10 0.24
C LEU A 118 14.62 -8.34 -1.23
N LEU A 119 15.29 -7.69 -2.17
CA LEU A 119 15.00 -7.86 -3.59
C LEU A 119 15.39 -9.26 -4.09
N GLU A 120 16.48 -9.83 -3.59
CA GLU A 120 16.93 -11.17 -3.94
C GLU A 120 16.07 -12.25 -3.30
N GLY A 121 15.58 -12.01 -2.08
CA GLY A 121 14.74 -12.97 -1.35
C GLY A 121 13.49 -13.35 -2.11
N GLY A 122 12.87 -12.37 -2.79
CA GLY A 122 11.68 -12.63 -3.61
C GLY A 122 11.96 -13.50 -4.84
N LYS A 123 13.19 -13.48 -5.36
CA LYS A 123 13.57 -14.28 -6.52
C LYS A 123 13.79 -15.75 -6.19
N LYS A 124 14.17 -16.06 -4.96
CA LYS A 124 14.41 -17.45 -4.53
C LYS A 124 13.13 -18.26 -4.54
N ASP A 125 12.01 -17.64 -4.26
CA ASP A 125 10.71 -18.32 -4.21
C ASP A 125 10.17 -18.63 -5.61
N ALA A 126 10.76 -18.05 -6.64
CA ALA A 126 10.35 -18.26 -8.02
C ALA A 126 10.97 -19.52 -8.65
N ILE A 127 11.86 -20.20 -7.93
CA ILE A 127 12.49 -21.43 -8.36
C ILE A 127 11.69 -22.61 -7.82
#